data_cc0e1798b4a839e90eedc7ec3e8d78dc
#
_entry.id   cc0e1798b4a839e90eedc7ec3e8d78dc
#
_cell.length_a   1.000
_cell.length_b   1.000
_cell.length_c   1.000
_cell.angle_alpha   90.00
_cell.angle_beta   90.00
_cell.angle_gamma   90.00
#
_symmetry.space_group_name_H-M   'P 1'
#
loop_
_entity.id
_entity.type
_entity.pdbx_description
1 polymer ?
#
loop_
_entity_poly.entity_id
_entity_poly.type
_entity_poly.pdbx_seq_one_letter_code
_entity_poly.pdbx_strand_id
1 'polypeptide(L)'
;GVDQHRDNIARLYSSFSEIASRNPHAWSQDVVPADEIRNAGGKNAMLAFPYTKKHNSQWNVNQAVAIIVCSFAKAKALGLDNSRWMYPVAAVQSRHVVCLAQQQQLHSHPGTVMAGERAYALAGIRNTDISAADMYSCFPSSVQSFAHDLKLDGVCPWSVTGSMAFAGGPYNHGALDGVARMVEVLREQGGDRTRYGLTSNLSGIFGKQAIALFSNQPNKNGYCFEDITEAVAAVDKPLPVTGDFTGPARIAGYTVVFNKDEPSHGFAYCDTPSGARTVAKSVDKALLTRMTQEEFVGRTVTVHDDRSFSYSD
;
A
#
# COMPACT_ATOMS: atom_id res chain seq x y z
N GLY A 1 13.90 -6.30 14.38
CA GLY A 1 13.45 -5.30 15.35
C GLY A 1 13.10 -3.98 14.68
N VAL A 2 12.67 -3.00 15.46
CA VAL A 2 12.17 -1.69 15.02
C VAL A 2 13.14 -0.94 14.10
N ASP A 3 14.42 -0.88 14.49
CA ASP A 3 15.45 -0.20 13.67
C ASP A 3 15.65 -0.86 12.32
N GLN A 4 15.69 -2.19 12.28
CA GLN A 4 15.82 -2.92 11.02
C GLN A 4 14.62 -2.67 10.11
N HIS A 5 13.42 -2.56 10.67
CA HIS A 5 12.21 -2.22 9.89
C HIS A 5 12.31 -0.80 9.32
N ARG A 6 12.73 0.18 10.13
CA ARG A 6 12.95 1.57 9.68
C ARG A 6 14.01 1.65 8.57
N ASP A 7 15.09 0.90 8.69
CA ASP A 7 16.13 0.82 7.64
C ASP A 7 15.58 0.20 6.35
N ASN A 8 14.75 -0.84 6.46
CA ASN A 8 14.18 -1.51 5.29
C ASN A 8 13.22 -0.59 4.53
N ILE A 9 12.30 0.10 5.23
CA ILE A 9 11.37 1.03 4.56
C ILE A 9 12.10 2.25 3.99
N ALA A 10 13.15 2.73 4.64
CA ALA A 10 13.95 3.84 4.12
C ALA A 10 14.70 3.45 2.84
N ARG A 11 15.31 2.25 2.79
CA ARG A 11 15.96 1.73 1.58
C ARG A 11 14.94 1.52 0.45
N LEU A 12 13.76 0.98 0.77
CA LEU A 12 12.67 0.83 -0.21
C LEU A 12 12.30 2.18 -0.81
N TYR A 13 12.08 3.20 0.03
CA TYR A 13 11.68 4.51 -0.45
C TYR A 13 12.82 5.26 -1.15
N SER A 14 14.08 5.04 -0.76
CA SER A 14 15.23 5.53 -1.53
C SER A 14 15.24 4.96 -2.95
N SER A 15 15.00 3.67 -3.12
CA SER A 15 14.86 3.06 -4.46
C SER A 15 13.68 3.63 -5.25
N PHE A 16 12.60 4.02 -4.59
CA PHE A 16 11.47 4.70 -5.25
C PHE A 16 11.85 6.11 -5.71
N SER A 17 12.67 6.85 -4.94
CA SER A 17 13.17 8.14 -5.39
C SER A 17 14.08 8.01 -6.61
N GLU A 18 14.86 6.94 -6.73
CA GLU A 18 15.63 6.64 -7.94
C GLU A 18 14.74 6.35 -9.15
N ILE A 19 13.59 5.69 -8.96
CA ILE A 19 12.59 5.47 -10.03
C ILE A 19 11.96 6.81 -10.41
N ALA A 20 11.55 7.61 -9.43
CA ALA A 20 10.98 8.93 -9.66
C ALA A 20 11.93 9.85 -10.42
N SER A 21 13.24 9.80 -10.14
CA SER A 21 14.25 10.63 -10.84
C SER A 21 14.35 10.34 -12.33
N ARG A 22 13.94 9.14 -12.75
CA ARG A 22 13.87 8.72 -14.18
C ARG A 22 12.48 8.82 -14.78
N ASN A 23 11.47 9.16 -13.97
CA ASN A 23 10.11 9.37 -14.43
C ASN A 23 9.90 10.86 -14.77
N PRO A 24 9.77 11.25 -16.06
CA PRO A 24 9.66 12.66 -16.46
C PRO A 24 8.39 13.33 -15.93
N HIS A 25 7.41 12.55 -15.45
CA HIS A 25 6.13 13.03 -14.93
C HIS A 25 6.12 13.11 -13.39
N ALA A 26 7.18 12.64 -12.71
CA ALA A 26 7.26 12.72 -11.26
C ALA A 26 7.37 14.17 -10.79
N TRP A 27 6.69 14.48 -9.69
CA TRP A 27 6.73 15.79 -9.05
C TRP A 27 8.13 16.15 -8.53
N SER A 28 8.81 15.19 -7.87
CA SER A 28 10.20 15.31 -7.45
C SER A 28 11.05 14.31 -8.24
N GLN A 29 12.14 14.81 -8.82
CA GLN A 29 13.11 14.00 -9.56
C GLN A 29 14.46 13.91 -8.83
N ASP A 30 14.47 14.30 -7.55
CA ASP A 30 15.65 14.20 -6.72
C ASP A 30 15.81 12.78 -6.17
N VAL A 31 17.00 12.21 -6.28
CA VAL A 31 17.35 10.97 -5.59
C VAL A 31 17.59 11.29 -4.12
N VAL A 32 16.85 10.62 -3.24
CA VAL A 32 16.91 10.85 -1.80
C VAL A 32 17.59 9.66 -1.11
N PRO A 33 18.70 9.87 -0.40
CA PRO A 33 19.38 8.82 0.35
C PRO A 33 18.51 8.20 1.45
N ALA A 34 18.72 6.92 1.73
CA ALA A 34 17.93 6.19 2.71
C ALA A 34 18.03 6.76 4.13
N ASP A 35 19.20 7.24 4.53
CA ASP A 35 19.42 7.88 5.83
C ASP A 35 18.63 9.19 5.98
N GLU A 36 18.51 9.98 4.91
CA GLU A 36 17.69 11.19 4.89
C GLU A 36 16.18 10.88 5.01
N ILE A 37 15.73 9.76 4.43
CA ILE A 37 14.34 9.31 4.56
C ILE A 37 14.06 8.78 5.96
N ARG A 38 14.98 7.96 6.49
CA ARG A 38 14.88 7.31 7.80
C ARG A 38 14.84 8.28 8.96
N ASN A 39 15.69 9.29 8.91
CA ASN A 39 15.92 10.15 10.04
C ASN A 39 15.02 11.39 9.98
N ALA A 40 14.30 11.60 11.08
CA ALA A 40 13.54 12.83 11.23
C ALA A 40 14.47 14.02 11.42
N GLY A 41 14.12 15.17 10.84
CA GLY A 41 14.85 16.41 10.99
C GLY A 41 14.51 17.42 9.90
N GLY A 42 14.59 18.69 10.20
CA GLY A 42 14.35 19.77 9.26
C GLY A 42 12.99 19.68 8.56
N LYS A 43 13.02 19.48 7.23
CA LYS A 43 11.79 19.32 6.42
C LYS A 43 11.20 17.91 6.45
N ASN A 44 11.92 16.94 7.04
CA ASN A 44 11.49 15.54 7.13
C ASN A 44 11.05 15.18 8.56
N ALA A 45 10.05 15.87 9.09
CA ALA A 45 9.54 15.62 10.43
C ALA A 45 8.98 14.19 10.60
N MET A 46 9.12 13.60 11.79
CA MET A 46 8.38 12.41 12.17
C MET A 46 6.90 12.79 12.30
N LEU A 47 6.02 12.03 11.66
CA LEU A 47 4.56 12.27 11.71
C LEU A 47 3.86 11.26 12.61
N ALA A 48 3.97 10.00 12.25
CA ALA A 48 3.45 8.88 13.03
C ALA A 48 4.44 7.73 12.90
N PHE A 49 5.05 7.34 14.01
CA PHE A 49 6.06 6.30 14.03
C PHE A 49 5.56 5.00 13.36
N PRO A 50 6.34 4.38 12.45
CA PRO A 50 7.74 4.69 12.11
C PRO A 50 7.92 5.71 10.94
N TYR A 51 6.91 6.42 10.49
CA TYR A 51 6.91 7.20 9.25
C TYR A 51 7.28 8.67 9.44
N THR A 52 8.33 9.09 8.74
CA THR A 52 8.64 10.49 8.52
C THR A 52 7.82 11.06 7.36
N LYS A 53 7.87 12.37 7.16
CA LYS A 53 7.15 13.04 6.05
C LYS A 53 7.50 12.46 4.68
N LYS A 54 8.76 12.06 4.44
CA LYS A 54 9.21 11.50 3.16
C LYS A 54 8.68 10.09 2.87
N HIS A 55 8.09 9.41 3.85
CA HIS A 55 7.37 8.15 3.65
C HIS A 55 5.92 8.34 3.20
N ASN A 56 5.38 9.55 3.19
CA ASN A 56 3.97 9.80 2.96
C ASN A 56 3.72 10.44 1.59
N SER A 57 2.55 10.16 1.05
CA SER A 57 2.10 10.75 -0.21
C SER A 57 2.19 12.28 -0.22
N GLN A 58 2.71 12.85 -1.30
CA GLN A 58 2.72 14.28 -1.55
C GLN A 58 1.41 14.66 -2.26
N TRP A 59 0.50 15.27 -1.53
CA TRP A 59 -0.83 15.63 -2.05
C TRP A 59 -0.91 17.08 -2.57
N ASN A 60 0.02 17.95 -2.13
CA ASN A 60 0.14 19.34 -2.58
C ASN A 60 0.97 19.43 -3.89
N VAL A 61 0.50 18.80 -4.93
CA VAL A 61 1.13 18.76 -6.25
C VAL A 61 0.13 19.14 -7.33
N ASN A 62 0.63 19.61 -8.46
CA ASN A 62 -0.17 19.99 -9.60
C ASN A 62 0.09 19.01 -10.75
N GLN A 63 -0.79 18.03 -10.89
CA GLN A 63 -0.68 16.94 -11.87
C GLN A 63 -1.99 16.72 -12.59
N ALA A 64 -1.90 16.22 -13.84
CA ALA A 64 -3.03 15.75 -14.62
C ALA A 64 -2.64 14.50 -15.39
N VAL A 65 -3.58 13.57 -15.54
CA VAL A 65 -3.40 12.36 -16.34
C VAL A 65 -4.58 12.16 -17.27
N ALA A 66 -4.30 11.68 -18.47
CA ALA A 66 -5.31 11.29 -19.44
C ALA A 66 -4.92 9.96 -20.10
N ILE A 67 -5.87 9.06 -20.20
CA ILE A 67 -5.69 7.75 -20.84
C ILE A 67 -6.71 7.61 -21.94
N ILE A 68 -6.23 7.31 -23.15
CA ILE A 68 -7.11 7.05 -24.30
C ILE A 68 -7.35 5.55 -24.37
N VAL A 69 -8.62 5.17 -24.28
CA VAL A 69 -9.07 3.78 -24.41
C VAL A 69 -10.02 3.68 -25.61
N CYS A 70 -9.79 2.72 -26.48
CA CYS A 70 -10.68 2.45 -27.60
C CYS A 70 -10.77 0.95 -27.89
N SER A 71 -11.78 0.53 -28.66
CA SER A 71 -11.85 -0.85 -29.11
C SER A 71 -10.75 -1.18 -30.12
N PHE A 72 -10.36 -2.43 -30.19
CA PHE A 72 -9.43 -2.96 -31.19
C PHE A 72 -9.85 -2.55 -32.63
N ALA A 73 -11.12 -2.71 -32.95
CA ALA A 73 -11.65 -2.33 -34.25
C ALA A 73 -11.46 -0.83 -34.55
N LYS A 74 -11.68 0.03 -33.55
CA LYS A 74 -11.51 1.48 -33.70
C LYS A 74 -10.04 1.85 -33.88
N ALA A 75 -9.14 1.26 -33.09
CA ALA A 75 -7.70 1.48 -33.21
C ALA A 75 -7.19 1.10 -34.61
N LYS A 76 -7.62 -0.07 -35.12
CA LYS A 76 -7.29 -0.52 -36.47
C LYS A 76 -7.85 0.41 -37.55
N ALA A 77 -9.12 0.83 -37.43
CA ALA A 77 -9.75 1.74 -38.39
C ALA A 77 -9.06 3.11 -38.43
N LEU A 78 -8.46 3.56 -37.33
CA LEU A 78 -7.68 4.80 -37.27
C LEU A 78 -6.23 4.65 -37.72
N GLY A 79 -5.81 3.44 -38.13
CA GLY A 79 -4.43 3.16 -38.58
C GLY A 79 -3.38 3.36 -37.48
N LEU A 80 -3.76 3.19 -36.20
CA LEU A 80 -2.82 3.34 -35.12
C LEU A 80 -1.78 2.22 -35.15
N ASP A 81 -0.52 2.56 -34.87
CA ASP A 81 0.57 1.61 -34.79
C ASP A 81 0.33 0.57 -33.70
N ASN A 82 0.14 -0.68 -34.09
CA ASN A 82 -0.17 -1.78 -33.18
C ASN A 82 0.99 -2.16 -32.25
N SER A 83 2.24 -1.83 -32.61
CA SER A 83 3.40 -2.05 -31.76
C SER A 83 3.35 -1.23 -30.46
N ARG A 84 2.52 -0.20 -30.43
CA ARG A 84 2.32 0.71 -29.30
C ARG A 84 1.06 0.43 -28.48
N TRP A 85 0.26 -0.57 -28.88
CA TRP A 85 -0.97 -0.88 -28.14
C TRP A 85 -0.64 -1.61 -26.85
N MET A 86 -1.29 -1.16 -25.77
CA MET A 86 -1.28 -1.85 -24.49
C MET A 86 -2.70 -2.27 -24.16
N TYR A 87 -2.83 -3.46 -23.61
CA TYR A 87 -4.12 -4.09 -23.38
C TYR A 87 -4.40 -4.18 -21.90
N PRO A 88 -5.54 -3.66 -21.39
CA PRO A 88 -6.05 -4.11 -20.12
C PRO A 88 -6.41 -5.60 -20.26
N VAL A 89 -5.91 -6.43 -19.35
CA VAL A 89 -6.06 -7.88 -19.38
C VAL A 89 -7.14 -8.33 -18.44
N ALA A 90 -7.02 -7.92 -17.18
CA ALA A 90 -7.98 -8.23 -16.13
C ALA A 90 -8.03 -7.11 -15.10
N ALA A 91 -9.18 -6.91 -14.48
CA ALA A 91 -9.29 -6.12 -13.27
C ALA A 91 -10.24 -6.82 -12.28
N VAL A 92 -9.84 -6.83 -11.02
CA VAL A 92 -10.63 -7.41 -9.92
C VAL A 92 -10.69 -6.42 -8.78
N GLN A 93 -11.88 -6.20 -8.24
CA GLN A 93 -12.08 -5.32 -7.10
C GLN A 93 -12.86 -5.99 -5.97
N SER A 94 -12.67 -5.47 -4.76
CA SER A 94 -13.56 -5.69 -3.63
C SER A 94 -13.87 -4.36 -2.95
N ARG A 95 -15.13 -4.23 -2.53
CA ARG A 95 -15.62 -3.11 -1.72
C ARG A 95 -16.08 -3.57 -0.33
N HIS A 96 -15.62 -4.75 0.07
CA HIS A 96 -15.89 -5.26 1.42
C HIS A 96 -15.03 -4.48 2.42
N VAL A 97 -15.66 -3.56 3.14
CA VAL A 97 -14.99 -2.67 4.08
C VAL A 97 -15.23 -3.15 5.50
N VAL A 98 -14.13 -3.47 6.17
CA VAL A 98 -14.09 -3.78 7.60
C VAL A 98 -13.16 -2.77 8.26
N CYS A 99 -13.57 -2.20 9.40
CA CYS A 99 -12.72 -1.29 10.14
C CYS A 99 -11.39 -1.97 10.52
N LEU A 100 -10.27 -1.24 10.50
CA LEU A 100 -8.96 -1.81 10.80
C LEU A 100 -8.94 -2.54 12.16
N ALA A 101 -9.62 -2.00 13.17
CA ALA A 101 -9.77 -2.63 14.48
C ALA A 101 -10.47 -4.00 14.42
N GLN A 102 -11.27 -4.27 13.41
CA GLN A 102 -12.01 -5.53 13.22
C GLN A 102 -11.26 -6.53 12.33
N GLN A 103 -10.16 -6.15 11.69
CA GLN A 103 -9.39 -7.05 10.84
C GLN A 103 -8.62 -8.05 11.70
N GLN A 104 -8.69 -9.33 11.35
CA GLN A 104 -7.95 -10.37 12.06
C GLN A 104 -6.45 -10.16 11.94
N GLN A 105 -5.97 -9.85 10.75
CA GLN A 105 -4.57 -9.55 10.46
C GLN A 105 -4.44 -8.10 10.01
N LEU A 106 -3.59 -7.32 10.70
CA LEU A 106 -3.41 -5.90 10.39
C LEU A 106 -2.48 -5.65 9.19
N HIS A 107 -1.72 -6.67 8.76
CA HIS A 107 -0.71 -6.59 7.68
C HIS A 107 -1.17 -7.23 6.37
N SER A 108 -2.30 -7.92 6.36
CA SER A 108 -2.84 -8.64 5.20
C SER A 108 -4.36 -8.50 5.15
N HIS A 109 -4.92 -8.52 3.94
CA HIS A 109 -6.36 -8.42 3.75
C HIS A 109 -6.86 -9.51 2.78
N PRO A 110 -7.87 -10.33 3.18
CA PRO A 110 -8.36 -11.42 2.34
C PRO A 110 -8.83 -10.96 0.96
N GLY A 111 -9.40 -9.75 0.88
CA GLY A 111 -9.81 -9.17 -0.39
C GLY A 111 -8.65 -8.88 -1.34
N THR A 112 -7.46 -8.50 -0.83
CA THR A 112 -6.27 -8.29 -1.66
C THR A 112 -5.74 -9.63 -2.19
N VAL A 113 -5.63 -10.62 -1.31
CA VAL A 113 -5.17 -11.98 -1.67
C VAL A 113 -6.07 -12.56 -2.76
N MET A 114 -7.39 -12.58 -2.53
CA MET A 114 -8.37 -13.11 -3.47
C MET A 114 -8.39 -12.33 -4.79
N ALA A 115 -8.29 -10.99 -4.75
CA ALA A 115 -8.26 -10.18 -5.96
C ALA A 115 -7.01 -10.46 -6.81
N GLY A 116 -5.84 -10.64 -6.19
CA GLY A 116 -4.62 -11.01 -6.88
C GLY A 116 -4.72 -12.40 -7.53
N GLU A 117 -5.10 -13.41 -6.76
CA GLU A 117 -5.26 -14.78 -7.26
C GLU A 117 -6.27 -14.84 -8.41
N ARG A 118 -7.37 -14.11 -8.29
CA ARG A 118 -8.39 -14.06 -9.34
C ARG A 118 -7.91 -13.33 -10.58
N ALA A 119 -7.21 -12.20 -10.43
CA ALA A 119 -6.63 -11.46 -11.56
C ALA A 119 -5.62 -12.32 -12.34
N TYR A 120 -4.74 -13.04 -11.64
CA TYR A 120 -3.80 -13.96 -12.28
C TYR A 120 -4.52 -15.11 -13.03
N ALA A 121 -5.55 -15.69 -12.42
CA ALA A 121 -6.34 -16.75 -13.06
C ALA A 121 -7.06 -16.26 -14.33
N LEU A 122 -7.68 -15.07 -14.30
CA LEU A 122 -8.34 -14.45 -15.46
C LEU A 122 -7.37 -14.15 -16.60
N ALA A 123 -6.14 -13.78 -16.28
CA ALA A 123 -5.07 -13.56 -17.24
C ALA A 123 -4.39 -14.85 -17.71
N GLY A 124 -4.59 -15.97 -17.01
CA GLY A 124 -3.91 -17.24 -17.29
C GLY A 124 -2.40 -17.21 -17.01
N ILE A 125 -1.99 -16.47 -15.98
CA ILE A 125 -0.59 -16.25 -15.59
C ILE A 125 -0.35 -16.59 -14.12
N ARG A 126 0.91 -16.57 -13.71
CA ARG A 126 1.34 -16.62 -12.32
C ARG A 126 1.88 -15.27 -11.88
N ASN A 127 1.99 -15.04 -10.57
CA ASN A 127 2.64 -13.85 -10.01
C ASN A 127 4.07 -13.64 -10.55
N THR A 128 4.81 -14.73 -10.82
CA THR A 128 6.18 -14.71 -11.38
C THR A 128 6.26 -14.20 -12.83
N ASP A 129 5.13 -14.08 -13.51
CA ASP A 129 5.06 -13.56 -14.88
C ASP A 129 4.91 -12.03 -14.91
N ILE A 130 4.69 -11.40 -13.74
CA ILE A 130 4.64 -9.94 -13.60
C ILE A 130 6.04 -9.35 -13.76
N SER A 131 6.21 -8.47 -14.72
CA SER A 131 7.50 -7.83 -15.02
C SER A 131 7.66 -6.45 -14.37
N ALA A 132 6.56 -5.81 -14.00
CA ALA A 132 6.54 -4.51 -13.34
C ALA A 132 5.25 -4.35 -12.51
N ALA A 133 5.33 -3.68 -11.39
CA ALA A 133 4.18 -3.32 -10.59
C ALA A 133 4.19 -1.82 -10.25
N ASP A 134 3.01 -1.25 -10.01
CA ASP A 134 2.85 0.04 -9.33
C ASP A 134 1.84 -0.13 -8.21
N MET A 135 2.35 -0.27 -7.00
CA MET A 135 1.53 -0.47 -5.83
C MET A 135 1.10 0.86 -5.24
N TYR A 136 -0.17 0.96 -4.86
CA TYR A 136 -0.69 2.16 -4.22
C TYR A 136 0.09 2.50 -2.96
N SER A 137 0.82 3.61 -3.00
CA SER A 137 1.93 3.92 -2.09
C SER A 137 1.64 5.14 -1.21
N CYS A 138 0.41 5.25 -0.69
CA CYS A 138 0.08 6.31 0.26
C CYS A 138 0.96 6.27 1.51
N PHE A 139 1.30 5.06 1.98
CA PHE A 139 2.19 4.77 3.10
C PHE A 139 3.00 3.50 2.81
N PRO A 140 4.16 3.30 3.46
CA PRO A 140 4.95 2.08 3.29
C PRO A 140 4.20 0.79 3.60
N SER A 141 3.34 0.79 4.62
CA SER A 141 2.52 -0.38 4.97
C SER A 141 1.60 -0.82 3.82
N SER A 142 1.04 0.11 3.06
CA SER A 142 0.22 -0.21 1.89
C SER A 142 1.02 -0.98 0.85
N VAL A 143 2.20 -0.49 0.49
CA VAL A 143 3.09 -1.14 -0.48
C VAL A 143 3.50 -2.54 -0.01
N GLN A 144 3.94 -2.65 1.25
CA GLN A 144 4.40 -3.91 1.84
C GLN A 144 3.27 -4.95 1.91
N SER A 145 2.06 -4.54 2.34
CA SER A 145 0.90 -5.43 2.39
C SER A 145 0.48 -5.90 0.99
N PHE A 146 0.45 -5.00 -0.01
CA PHE A 146 0.17 -5.42 -1.39
C PHE A 146 1.23 -6.40 -1.92
N ALA A 147 2.53 -6.12 -1.70
CA ALA A 147 3.60 -7.00 -2.15
C ALA A 147 3.47 -8.40 -1.54
N HIS A 148 3.20 -8.47 -0.24
CA HIS A 148 2.98 -9.71 0.49
C HIS A 148 1.76 -10.47 -0.02
N ASP A 149 0.59 -9.82 -0.03
CA ASP A 149 -0.68 -10.45 -0.39
C ASP A 149 -0.72 -10.91 -1.85
N LEU A 150 -0.09 -10.15 -2.75
CA LEU A 150 0.02 -10.47 -4.18
C LEU A 150 1.20 -11.42 -4.50
N LYS A 151 1.98 -11.80 -3.50
CA LYS A 151 3.16 -12.70 -3.62
C LYS A 151 4.19 -12.15 -4.60
N LEU A 152 4.46 -10.83 -4.55
CA LEU A 152 5.39 -10.13 -5.44
C LEU A 152 6.75 -9.81 -4.79
N ASP A 153 7.00 -10.30 -3.58
CA ASP A 153 8.31 -10.18 -2.94
C ASP A 153 9.40 -10.84 -3.79
N GLY A 154 10.40 -10.05 -4.18
CA GLY A 154 11.51 -10.52 -5.01
C GLY A 154 11.18 -10.86 -6.46
N VAL A 155 9.95 -10.60 -6.93
CA VAL A 155 9.50 -10.90 -8.31
C VAL A 155 9.80 -9.75 -9.27
N CYS A 156 9.40 -8.53 -8.91
CA CYS A 156 9.56 -7.34 -9.74
C CYS A 156 9.69 -6.08 -8.87
N PRO A 157 10.11 -4.93 -9.45
CA PRO A 157 9.99 -3.64 -8.75
C PRO A 157 8.53 -3.33 -8.40
N TRP A 158 8.32 -2.73 -7.21
CA TRP A 158 6.99 -2.46 -6.66
C TRP A 158 6.42 -1.08 -7.05
N SER A 159 7.18 -0.30 -7.79
CA SER A 159 6.70 0.96 -8.36
C SER A 159 7.31 1.19 -9.74
N VAL A 160 6.54 1.77 -10.65
CA VAL A 160 7.00 2.34 -11.91
C VAL A 160 6.92 3.87 -11.91
N THR A 161 6.13 4.45 -11.03
CA THR A 161 6.01 5.91 -10.88
C THR A 161 7.12 6.48 -10.01
N GLY A 162 7.61 5.74 -9.03
CA GLY A 162 8.52 6.18 -7.98
C GLY A 162 7.80 6.53 -6.68
N SER A 163 6.59 5.97 -6.44
CA SER A 163 5.77 6.19 -5.26
C SER A 163 5.13 7.58 -5.18
N MET A 164 3.95 7.63 -4.59
CA MET A 164 3.22 8.87 -4.32
C MET A 164 4.00 9.84 -3.40
N ALA A 165 5.04 9.38 -2.71
CA ALA A 165 5.92 10.23 -1.90
C ALA A 165 6.83 11.12 -2.75
N PHE A 166 7.21 10.68 -3.95
CA PHE A 166 8.11 11.42 -4.86
C PHE A 166 7.43 11.77 -6.17
N ALA A 167 6.71 10.83 -6.78
CA ALA A 167 5.97 11.08 -8.01
C ALA A 167 4.81 12.06 -7.81
N GLY A 168 4.25 12.09 -6.61
CA GLY A 168 3.05 12.86 -6.30
C GLY A 168 1.80 11.98 -6.22
N GLY A 169 0.80 12.40 -5.46
CA GLY A 169 -0.44 11.65 -5.25
C GLY A 169 -1.57 12.55 -4.77
N PRO A 170 -2.02 13.54 -5.60
CA PRO A 170 -3.09 14.43 -5.22
C PRO A 170 -4.43 13.68 -5.23
N TYR A 171 -5.04 13.51 -4.06
CA TYR A 171 -6.34 12.85 -3.86
C TYR A 171 -6.44 11.46 -4.55
N ASN A 172 -7.32 11.31 -5.53
CA ASN A 172 -7.58 10.05 -6.24
C ASN A 172 -6.71 9.84 -7.49
N HIS A 173 -5.75 10.72 -7.75
CA HIS A 173 -5.01 10.78 -8.99
C HIS A 173 -3.97 9.66 -9.12
N GLY A 174 -3.26 9.32 -8.03
CA GLY A 174 -2.08 8.46 -8.07
C GLY A 174 -2.28 7.08 -8.72
N ALA A 175 -3.49 6.50 -8.62
CA ALA A 175 -3.76 5.22 -9.29
C ALA A 175 -3.77 5.33 -10.82
N LEU A 176 -4.26 6.45 -11.37
CA LEU A 176 -4.27 6.68 -12.83
C LEU A 176 -2.88 7.04 -13.35
N ASP A 177 -2.05 7.73 -12.55
CA ASP A 177 -0.64 7.94 -12.88
C ASP A 177 0.10 6.60 -12.99
N GLY A 178 -0.17 5.68 -12.05
CA GLY A 178 0.36 4.33 -12.09
C GLY A 178 -0.01 3.58 -13.37
N VAL A 179 -1.27 3.71 -13.83
CA VAL A 179 -1.71 3.10 -15.09
C VAL A 179 -1.04 3.76 -16.30
N ALA A 180 -0.98 5.10 -16.35
CA ALA A 180 -0.34 5.80 -17.47
C ALA A 180 1.15 5.44 -17.58
N ARG A 181 1.88 5.48 -16.45
CA ARG A 181 3.30 5.11 -16.42
C ARG A 181 3.52 3.62 -16.71
N MET A 182 2.65 2.73 -16.26
CA MET A 182 2.71 1.30 -16.59
C MET A 182 2.62 1.07 -18.11
N VAL A 183 1.70 1.77 -18.78
CA VAL A 183 1.57 1.71 -20.24
C VAL A 183 2.86 2.16 -20.95
N GLU A 184 3.50 3.22 -20.48
CA GLU A 184 4.78 3.69 -21.01
C GLU A 184 5.89 2.66 -20.77
N VAL A 185 6.05 2.16 -19.55
CA VAL A 185 7.07 1.17 -19.19
C VAL A 185 6.94 -0.10 -20.02
N LEU A 186 5.73 -0.61 -20.20
CA LEU A 186 5.51 -1.80 -21.03
C LEU A 186 5.86 -1.55 -22.51
N ARG A 187 5.63 -0.34 -23.03
CA ARG A 187 6.06 0.07 -24.37
C ARG A 187 7.58 0.20 -24.47
N GLU A 188 8.21 0.85 -23.50
CA GLU A 188 9.67 1.02 -23.45
C GLU A 188 10.41 -0.31 -23.39
N GLN A 189 9.86 -1.29 -22.68
CA GLN A 189 10.43 -2.63 -22.61
C GLN A 189 10.40 -3.38 -23.93
N GLY A 190 9.49 -3.04 -24.84
CA GLY A 190 9.42 -3.53 -26.22
C GLY A 190 9.56 -5.04 -26.42
N GLY A 191 9.72 -5.45 -27.70
CA GLY A 191 10.03 -6.81 -28.08
C GLY A 191 8.82 -7.76 -28.18
N ASP A 192 9.06 -8.96 -28.71
CA ASP A 192 8.02 -9.96 -29.02
C ASP A 192 7.57 -10.77 -27.78
N ARG A 193 8.32 -10.67 -26.68
CA ARG A 193 7.96 -11.39 -25.45
C ARG A 193 6.76 -10.72 -24.78
N THR A 194 5.76 -11.52 -24.44
CA THR A 194 4.63 -11.06 -23.62
C THR A 194 5.11 -10.58 -22.25
N ARG A 195 4.67 -9.41 -21.85
CA ARG A 195 4.98 -8.78 -20.57
C ARG A 195 3.70 -8.40 -19.86
N TYR A 196 3.69 -8.56 -18.56
CA TYR A 196 2.55 -8.19 -17.72
C TYR A 196 2.96 -7.15 -16.69
N GLY A 197 2.15 -6.10 -16.61
CA GLY A 197 2.24 -5.07 -15.58
C GLY A 197 1.04 -5.14 -14.65
N LEU A 198 1.26 -4.87 -13.37
CA LEU A 198 0.23 -4.85 -12.35
C LEU A 198 0.13 -3.46 -11.73
N THR A 199 -1.08 -2.94 -11.60
CA THR A 199 -1.35 -1.75 -10.77
C THR A 199 -2.32 -2.12 -9.67
N SER A 200 -2.10 -1.59 -8.47
CA SER A 200 -3.03 -1.71 -7.35
C SER A 200 -3.64 -0.36 -6.99
N ASN A 201 -4.83 -0.40 -6.41
CA ASN A 201 -5.50 0.78 -5.87
C ASN A 201 -6.10 0.50 -4.50
N LEU A 202 -6.13 1.53 -3.67
CA LEU A 202 -6.73 1.52 -2.34
C LEU A 202 -7.59 2.77 -2.17
N SER A 203 -8.86 2.62 -1.83
CA SER A 203 -9.77 3.77 -1.72
C SER A 203 -10.05 4.12 -0.26
N GLY A 204 -9.18 4.97 0.32
CA GLY A 204 -9.37 5.59 1.63
C GLY A 204 -9.23 4.68 2.85
N ILE A 205 -9.42 3.38 2.71
CA ILE A 205 -9.32 2.41 3.80
C ILE A 205 -8.83 1.07 3.28
N PHE A 206 -8.01 0.38 4.08
CA PHE A 206 -7.61 -1.00 3.81
C PHE A 206 -8.85 -1.91 3.78
N GLY A 207 -9.00 -2.70 2.69
CA GLY A 207 -10.18 -3.53 2.44
C GLY A 207 -11.02 -3.08 1.25
N LYS A 208 -10.79 -1.87 0.71
CA LYS A 208 -11.44 -1.38 -0.50
C LYS A 208 -10.41 -1.21 -1.61
N GLN A 209 -10.07 -2.31 -2.25
CA GLN A 209 -8.96 -2.42 -3.19
C GLN A 209 -9.40 -2.87 -4.58
N ALA A 210 -8.57 -2.54 -5.56
CA ALA A 210 -8.63 -3.06 -6.91
C ALA A 210 -7.24 -3.41 -7.42
N ILE A 211 -7.16 -4.49 -8.22
CA ILE A 211 -5.96 -4.94 -8.91
C ILE A 211 -6.27 -4.94 -10.40
N ALA A 212 -5.40 -4.34 -11.20
CA ALA A 212 -5.53 -4.34 -12.65
C ALA A 212 -4.24 -4.85 -13.31
N LEU A 213 -4.40 -5.68 -14.32
CA LEU A 213 -3.33 -6.24 -15.13
C LEU A 213 -3.36 -5.65 -16.53
N PHE A 214 -2.17 -5.31 -17.01
CA PHE A 214 -1.92 -4.77 -18.36
C PHE A 214 -0.88 -5.63 -19.08
N SER A 215 -0.93 -5.66 -20.41
CA SER A 215 0.04 -6.41 -21.21
C SER A 215 0.26 -5.72 -22.56
N ASN A 216 1.43 -5.99 -23.17
CA ASN A 216 1.72 -5.66 -24.56
C ASN A 216 1.07 -6.62 -25.57
N GLN A 217 0.40 -7.67 -25.08
CA GLN A 217 -0.35 -8.65 -25.88
C GLN A 217 -1.79 -8.77 -25.38
N PRO A 218 -2.76 -8.99 -26.27
CA PRO A 218 -4.14 -9.18 -25.87
C PRO A 218 -4.33 -10.47 -25.07
N ASN A 219 -5.20 -10.44 -24.08
CA ASN A 219 -5.65 -11.66 -23.43
C ASN A 219 -6.49 -12.50 -24.39
N LYS A 220 -6.32 -13.82 -24.38
CA LYS A 220 -7.07 -14.76 -25.21
C LYS A 220 -8.58 -14.66 -25.02
N ASN A 221 -9.00 -14.38 -23.78
CA ASN A 221 -10.40 -14.24 -23.39
C ASN A 221 -10.91 -12.77 -23.47
N GLY A 222 -10.11 -11.86 -24.03
CA GLY A 222 -10.38 -10.43 -23.97
C GLY A 222 -10.17 -9.84 -22.58
N TYR A 223 -10.69 -8.63 -22.35
CA TYR A 223 -10.66 -8.00 -21.04
C TYR A 223 -11.68 -8.65 -20.09
N CYS A 224 -11.23 -9.00 -18.90
CA CYS A 224 -12.05 -9.59 -17.84
C CYS A 224 -12.15 -8.63 -16.65
N PHE A 225 -13.36 -8.43 -16.13
CA PHE A 225 -13.61 -7.67 -14.91
C PHE A 225 -14.45 -8.48 -13.93
N GLU A 226 -14.06 -8.47 -12.66
CA GLU A 226 -14.85 -9.09 -11.59
C GLU A 226 -14.92 -8.20 -10.34
N ASP A 227 -16.10 -8.15 -9.75
CA ASP A 227 -16.33 -7.64 -8.40
C ASP A 227 -16.50 -8.84 -7.46
N ILE A 228 -15.54 -9.04 -6.57
CA ILE A 228 -15.51 -10.16 -5.63
C ILE A 228 -15.99 -9.79 -4.23
N THR A 229 -16.69 -8.67 -4.07
CA THR A 229 -17.11 -8.13 -2.76
C THR A 229 -17.86 -9.17 -1.93
N GLU A 230 -18.82 -9.89 -2.51
CA GLU A 230 -19.60 -10.91 -1.80
C GLU A 230 -18.76 -12.13 -1.43
N ALA A 231 -17.85 -12.55 -2.31
CA ALA A 231 -16.96 -13.67 -2.04
C ALA A 231 -16.00 -13.34 -0.89
N VAL A 232 -15.48 -12.12 -0.83
CA VAL A 232 -14.64 -11.66 0.29
C VAL A 232 -15.46 -11.59 1.59
N ALA A 233 -16.67 -11.03 1.55
CA ALA A 233 -17.55 -10.96 2.72
C ALA A 233 -17.91 -12.33 3.30
N ALA A 234 -17.99 -13.36 2.45
CA ALA A 234 -18.29 -14.73 2.89
C ALA A 234 -17.14 -15.37 3.70
N VAL A 235 -15.91 -14.99 3.44
CA VAL A 235 -14.71 -15.57 4.09
C VAL A 235 -14.12 -14.69 5.19
N ASP A 236 -14.28 -13.38 5.10
CA ASP A 236 -13.79 -12.46 6.11
C ASP A 236 -14.64 -12.57 7.38
N LYS A 237 -13.96 -12.75 8.50
CA LYS A 237 -14.59 -12.92 9.84
C LYS A 237 -14.13 -11.76 10.74
N PRO A 238 -14.83 -10.61 10.72
CA PRO A 238 -14.45 -9.46 11.52
C PRO A 238 -14.40 -9.80 13.02
N LEU A 239 -13.36 -9.32 13.69
CA LEU A 239 -13.26 -9.43 15.15
C LEU A 239 -14.30 -8.52 15.82
N PRO A 240 -14.89 -8.94 16.93
CA PRO A 240 -15.67 -8.04 17.78
C PRO A 240 -14.78 -6.92 18.32
N VAL A 241 -15.29 -5.70 18.37
CA VAL A 241 -14.63 -4.56 18.99
C VAL A 241 -15.39 -4.13 20.22
N THR A 242 -14.67 -3.89 21.32
CA THR A 242 -15.25 -3.43 22.58
C THR A 242 -14.65 -2.10 23.00
N GLY A 243 -15.49 -1.20 23.52
CA GLY A 243 -15.07 0.08 24.10
C GLY A 243 -14.92 0.07 25.61
N ASP A 244 -15.45 -0.95 26.28
CA ASP A 244 -15.61 -0.97 27.75
C ASP A 244 -14.69 -2.00 28.41
N PHE A 245 -13.58 -2.37 27.77
CA PHE A 245 -12.63 -3.32 28.31
C PHE A 245 -11.65 -2.66 29.27
N THR A 246 -11.43 -3.28 30.42
CA THR A 246 -10.40 -2.95 31.41
C THR A 246 -9.62 -4.20 31.78
N GLY A 247 -8.30 -4.09 31.87
CA GLY A 247 -7.43 -5.20 32.25
C GLY A 247 -6.31 -5.50 31.26
N PRO A 248 -5.63 -6.64 31.39
CA PRO A 248 -4.51 -7.01 30.53
C PRO A 248 -4.98 -7.34 29.12
N ALA A 249 -4.31 -6.74 28.11
CA ALA A 249 -4.56 -6.98 26.70
C ALA A 249 -3.25 -6.99 25.92
N ARG A 250 -3.20 -7.74 24.81
CA ARG A 250 -2.00 -7.91 24.01
C ARG A 250 -2.02 -6.94 22.82
N ILE A 251 -0.97 -6.17 22.64
CA ILE A 251 -0.86 -5.24 21.50
C ILE A 251 -0.79 -6.04 20.19
N ALA A 252 -1.76 -5.80 19.31
CA ALA A 252 -1.78 -6.33 17.94
C ALA A 252 -1.11 -5.38 16.92
N GLY A 253 -1.15 -4.10 17.19
CA GLY A 253 -0.50 -3.07 16.39
C GLY A 253 -0.54 -1.72 17.10
N TYR A 254 0.41 -0.85 16.82
CA TYR A 254 0.50 0.44 17.47
C TYR A 254 1.14 1.50 16.57
N THR A 255 0.99 2.74 16.99
CA THR A 255 1.73 3.89 16.46
C THR A 255 1.95 4.94 17.55
N VAL A 256 2.95 5.79 17.34
CA VAL A 256 3.19 6.96 18.18
C VAL A 256 3.14 8.20 17.29
N VAL A 257 2.18 9.06 17.53
CA VAL A 257 2.02 10.34 16.82
C VAL A 257 2.95 11.38 17.41
N PHE A 258 3.58 12.15 16.53
CA PHE A 258 4.51 13.20 16.90
C PHE A 258 3.89 14.60 16.69
N ASN A 259 4.28 15.51 17.56
CA ASN A 259 4.02 16.93 17.41
C ASN A 259 5.35 17.68 17.51
N LYS A 260 5.78 18.34 16.44
CA LYS A 260 7.05 19.08 16.37
C LYS A 260 8.25 18.24 16.87
N ASP A 261 8.39 17.05 16.31
CA ASP A 261 9.48 16.11 16.59
C ASP A 261 9.46 15.47 18.01
N GLU A 262 8.43 15.71 18.83
CA GLU A 262 8.24 15.05 20.12
C GLU A 262 7.08 14.06 20.09
N PRO A 263 7.20 12.88 20.75
CA PRO A 263 6.10 11.97 20.98
C PRO A 263 4.95 12.66 21.70
N SER A 264 3.75 12.57 21.16
CA SER A 264 2.56 13.26 21.67
C SER A 264 1.51 12.27 22.18
N HIS A 265 1.15 11.29 21.37
CA HIS A 265 0.13 10.30 21.70
C HIS A 265 0.55 8.93 21.14
N GLY A 266 0.34 7.88 21.90
CA GLY A 266 0.40 6.50 21.42
C GLY A 266 -1.01 5.94 21.25
N PHE A 267 -1.24 5.20 20.17
CA PHE A 267 -2.46 4.44 19.95
C PHE A 267 -2.09 2.98 19.74
N ALA A 268 -2.86 2.08 20.36
CA ALA A 268 -2.67 0.65 20.22
C ALA A 268 -4.01 -0.05 19.97
N TYR A 269 -4.01 -0.99 19.04
CA TYR A 269 -5.01 -2.05 18.96
C TYR A 269 -4.59 -3.16 19.89
N CYS A 270 -5.45 -3.50 20.83
CA CYS A 270 -5.16 -4.49 21.88
C CYS A 270 -6.16 -5.63 21.81
N ASP A 271 -5.66 -6.86 21.66
CA ASP A 271 -6.47 -8.06 21.69
C ASP A 271 -6.73 -8.47 23.15
N THR A 272 -8.01 -8.59 23.50
CA THR A 272 -8.47 -8.96 24.83
C THR A 272 -8.46 -10.48 25.01
N PRO A 273 -8.44 -10.99 26.24
CA PRO A 273 -8.54 -12.44 26.50
C PRO A 273 -9.82 -13.10 25.98
N SER A 274 -10.90 -12.31 25.77
CA SER A 274 -12.17 -12.81 25.23
C SER A 274 -12.17 -12.95 23.69
N GLY A 275 -11.07 -12.58 23.01
CA GLY A 275 -10.99 -12.59 21.55
C GLY A 275 -11.58 -11.36 20.86
N ALA A 276 -12.00 -10.35 21.62
CA ALA A 276 -12.36 -9.04 21.09
C ALA A 276 -11.13 -8.14 20.98
N ARG A 277 -11.23 -7.06 20.21
CA ARG A 277 -10.19 -6.02 20.15
C ARG A 277 -10.68 -4.73 20.78
N THR A 278 -9.82 -4.04 21.50
CA THR A 278 -10.05 -2.68 21.99
C THR A 278 -9.01 -1.72 21.44
N VAL A 279 -9.34 -0.43 21.43
CA VAL A 279 -8.41 0.65 21.03
C VAL A 279 -8.09 1.45 22.28
N ALA A 280 -6.82 1.53 22.61
CA ALA A 280 -6.34 2.26 23.75
C ALA A 280 -5.31 3.32 23.35
N LYS A 281 -5.17 4.38 24.18
CA LYS A 281 -4.23 5.48 23.97
C LYS A 281 -3.32 5.66 25.18
N SER A 282 -2.14 6.23 24.95
CA SER A 282 -1.27 6.71 26.03
C SER A 282 -0.69 8.07 25.71
N VAL A 283 -0.45 8.86 26.75
CA VAL A 283 0.25 10.15 26.68
C VAL A 283 1.51 10.15 27.58
N ASP A 284 1.85 9.01 28.15
CA ASP A 284 3.05 8.84 28.96
C ASP A 284 4.29 8.94 28.05
N LYS A 285 5.02 10.03 28.16
CA LYS A 285 6.19 10.33 27.31
C LYS A 285 7.29 9.28 27.42
N ALA A 286 7.51 8.70 28.59
CA ALA A 286 8.53 7.67 28.79
C ALA A 286 8.15 6.38 28.02
N LEU A 287 6.89 5.94 28.17
CA LEU A 287 6.36 4.81 27.41
C LEU A 287 6.37 5.08 25.91
N LEU A 288 5.92 6.25 25.46
CA LEU A 288 5.91 6.60 24.03
C LEU A 288 7.32 6.59 23.42
N THR A 289 8.30 7.13 24.14
CA THR A 289 9.71 7.10 23.70
C THR A 289 10.18 5.66 23.57
N ARG A 290 9.90 4.82 24.54
CA ARG A 290 10.25 3.40 24.53
C ARG A 290 9.58 2.65 23.38
N MET A 291 8.31 2.93 23.06
CA MET A 291 7.58 2.37 21.91
C MET A 291 8.20 2.73 20.54
N THR A 292 9.01 3.77 20.46
CA THR A 292 9.76 4.11 19.24
C THR A 292 11.13 3.45 19.14
N GLN A 293 11.59 2.82 20.21
CA GLN A 293 12.91 2.18 20.30
C GLN A 293 12.81 0.65 20.34
N GLU A 294 11.72 0.14 20.88
CA GLU A 294 11.47 -1.28 21.07
C GLU A 294 10.17 -1.71 20.37
N GLU A 295 10.13 -3.00 19.99
CA GLU A 295 8.91 -3.60 19.44
C GLU A 295 7.88 -3.87 20.56
N PHE A 296 6.68 -3.34 20.37
CA PHE A 296 5.58 -3.52 21.30
C PHE A 296 4.48 -4.46 20.81
N VAL A 297 4.46 -4.84 19.53
CA VAL A 297 3.53 -5.88 19.07
C VAL A 297 3.77 -7.18 19.83
N GLY A 298 2.71 -7.75 20.35
CA GLY A 298 2.77 -8.97 21.15
C GLY A 298 3.01 -8.77 22.64
N ARG A 299 3.36 -7.55 23.10
CA ARG A 299 3.48 -7.26 24.55
C ARG A 299 2.10 -7.10 25.19
N THR A 300 2.01 -7.46 26.46
CA THR A 300 0.80 -7.24 27.27
C THR A 300 0.88 -5.87 27.93
N VAL A 301 -0.20 -5.10 27.82
CA VAL A 301 -0.41 -3.81 28.49
C VAL A 301 -1.64 -3.87 29.35
N THR A 302 -1.77 -2.99 30.34
CA THR A 302 -3.00 -2.82 31.10
C THR A 302 -3.82 -1.70 30.49
N VAL A 303 -5.02 -2.02 30.02
CA VAL A 303 -6.01 -1.04 29.56
C VAL A 303 -6.86 -0.62 30.74
N HIS A 304 -7.08 0.70 30.89
CA HIS A 304 -7.84 1.32 31.97
C HIS A 304 -9.25 1.73 31.52
N ASP A 305 -10.11 2.09 32.44
CA ASP A 305 -11.51 2.47 32.23
C ASP A 305 -11.67 3.74 31.35
N ASP A 306 -10.69 4.64 31.39
CA ASP A 306 -10.61 5.83 30.51
C ASP A 306 -10.04 5.54 29.11
N ARG A 307 -9.87 4.25 28.77
CA ARG A 307 -9.21 3.77 27.55
C ARG A 307 -7.74 4.18 27.42
N SER A 308 -7.11 4.59 28.50
CA SER A 308 -5.65 4.70 28.51
C SER A 308 -5.01 3.34 28.66
N PHE A 309 -3.73 3.23 28.30
CA PHE A 309 -2.94 2.04 28.58
C PHE A 309 -1.62 2.38 29.24
N SER A 310 -1.18 1.47 30.12
CA SER A 310 0.13 1.50 30.75
C SER A 310 0.88 0.20 30.51
N TYR A 311 2.20 0.26 30.62
CA TYR A 311 3.08 -0.89 30.51
C TYR A 311 3.99 -0.94 31.72
N SER A 312 4.03 -2.09 32.39
CA SER A 312 5.00 -2.42 33.43
C SER A 312 5.81 -3.64 32.98
N ASP A 313 7.13 -3.58 33.21
CA ASP A 313 8.05 -4.68 32.89
C ASP A 313 7.73 -5.93 33.68
#